data_ba791fc61526ad6b037973e27fb17768
#
_entry.id   ba791fc61526ad6b037973e27fb17768
#
_cell.length_a   1.000
_cell.length_b   1.000
_cell.length_c   1.000
_cell.angle_alpha   90.00
_cell.angle_beta   90.00
_cell.angle_gamma   90.00
#
_symmetry.space_group_name_H-M   'P 1'
#
loop_
_entity.id
_entity.type
_entity.pdbx_description
1 polymer ?
#
loop_
_entity_poly.entity_id
_entity_poly.type
_entity_poly.pdbx_seq_one_letter_code
_entity_poly.pdbx_strand_id
1 'polypeptide(L)'
;MDKCLICDNKYSPFVDFGLMPIANAFATKEQIKNEYTFPMKVGFCGNCNMVQLVEQPEREKMFHENYAFFSSTSNYMKEHFKLFANSVSELQDLNENSFVVEVGCNDGILLENFIINQIPCLGIEPSENVAQVAMEKGIEVITQFFDRPLAERILQSHQKADAILSANVMCHIPYMHSIFDGVKTLLKEDGVFIFEDPYLGEIIEKSSFDQIYDEHVFLFSALSVDYLANMHDLELVNVKAQITHGGSMRYTIAHKGIKKVSQNVTKLIDQEKRL
;
A
#
# COMPACT_ATOMS: atom_id res chain seq x y z
N MET A 1 -16.46 22.19 -1.96
CA MET A 1 -15.13 22.06 -1.37
C MET A 1 -14.98 20.62 -0.94
N ASP A 2 -13.98 20.00 -1.46
CA ASP A 2 -13.74 18.59 -1.25
C ASP A 2 -13.21 18.34 0.16
N LYS A 3 -13.55 17.20 0.73
CA LYS A 3 -13.10 16.78 2.05
C LYS A 3 -11.93 15.79 1.90
N CYS A 4 -10.93 15.97 2.74
CA CYS A 4 -9.81 15.04 2.81
C CYS A 4 -10.29 13.63 3.21
N LEU A 5 -9.89 12.61 2.47
CA LEU A 5 -10.24 11.21 2.72
C LEU A 5 -9.67 10.69 4.06
N ILE A 6 -8.70 11.41 4.65
CA ILE A 6 -8.04 11.01 5.89
C ILE A 6 -8.60 11.75 7.11
N CYS A 7 -8.78 13.06 7.05
CA CYS A 7 -9.12 13.85 8.25
C CYS A 7 -10.40 14.67 8.12
N ASP A 8 -11.18 14.49 7.06
CA ASP A 8 -12.42 15.20 6.75
C ASP A 8 -12.31 16.73 6.66
N ASN A 9 -11.11 17.30 6.84
CA ASN A 9 -10.89 18.72 6.69
C ASN A 9 -11.00 19.15 5.22
N LYS A 10 -11.40 20.39 5.01
CA LYS A 10 -11.41 20.97 3.68
C LYS A 10 -9.99 21.15 3.16
N TYR A 11 -9.77 20.85 1.89
CA TYR A 11 -8.53 21.10 1.20
C TYR A 11 -8.77 21.76 -0.15
N SER A 12 -7.71 22.22 -0.79
CA SER A 12 -7.77 22.87 -2.10
C SER A 12 -6.96 22.09 -3.12
N PRO A 13 -7.52 21.84 -4.31
CA PRO A 13 -6.74 21.36 -5.45
C PRO A 13 -5.64 22.38 -5.79
N PHE A 14 -4.46 21.89 -6.17
CA PHE A 14 -3.34 22.73 -6.62
C PHE A 14 -2.89 22.38 -8.03
N VAL A 15 -3.33 21.22 -8.57
CA VAL A 15 -3.08 20.79 -9.95
C VAL A 15 -4.36 20.19 -10.54
N ASP A 16 -4.63 20.49 -11.81
CA ASP A 16 -5.76 19.95 -12.59
C ASP A 16 -5.24 19.48 -13.96
N PHE A 17 -5.27 18.17 -14.20
CA PHE A 17 -4.87 17.56 -15.48
C PHE A 17 -6.04 17.45 -16.48
N GLY A 18 -7.24 17.87 -16.09
CA GLY A 18 -8.46 17.72 -16.90
C GLY A 18 -9.01 16.29 -16.88
N LEU A 19 -9.68 15.90 -17.95
CA LEU A 19 -10.22 14.55 -18.11
C LEU A 19 -9.12 13.59 -18.56
N MET A 20 -8.83 12.57 -17.76
CA MET A 20 -7.81 11.58 -18.04
C MET A 20 -8.44 10.17 -18.12
N PRO A 21 -7.95 9.30 -19.02
CA PRO A 21 -8.37 7.91 -19.08
C PRO A 21 -7.70 7.08 -17.98
N ILE A 22 -8.11 5.81 -17.84
CA ILE A 22 -7.42 4.82 -17.01
C ILE A 22 -6.10 4.41 -17.69
N ALA A 23 -4.98 4.58 -17.00
CA ALA A 23 -3.64 4.34 -17.55
C ALA A 23 -3.43 2.89 -18.02
N ASN A 24 -3.92 1.90 -17.26
CA ASN A 24 -3.75 0.47 -17.54
C ASN A 24 -4.95 -0.19 -18.24
N ALA A 25 -5.87 0.60 -18.84
CA ALA A 25 -7.03 0.05 -19.53
C ALA A 25 -6.70 -0.67 -20.84
N PHE A 26 -5.59 -0.29 -21.52
CA PHE A 26 -5.13 -0.86 -22.80
C PHE A 26 -6.26 -1.02 -23.83
N ALA A 27 -7.03 0.06 -24.02
CA ALA A 27 -8.23 0.10 -24.85
C ALA A 27 -7.96 -0.31 -26.32
N THR A 28 -8.85 -1.14 -26.89
CA THR A 28 -8.86 -1.42 -28.33
C THR A 28 -9.35 -0.21 -29.14
N LYS A 29 -9.15 -0.21 -30.46
CA LYS A 29 -9.61 0.88 -31.35
C LYS A 29 -11.12 1.13 -31.26
N GLU A 30 -11.91 0.09 -31.01
CA GLU A 30 -13.36 0.17 -30.86
C GLU A 30 -13.73 0.78 -29.52
N GLN A 31 -13.01 0.45 -28.44
CA GLN A 31 -13.22 0.95 -27.08
C GLN A 31 -12.84 2.42 -26.89
N ILE A 32 -11.82 2.91 -27.62
CA ILE A 32 -11.36 4.32 -27.55
C ILE A 32 -12.50 5.32 -27.76
N LYS A 33 -13.50 5.00 -28.60
CA LYS A 33 -14.62 5.91 -28.89
C LYS A 33 -15.52 6.19 -27.68
N ASN A 34 -15.56 5.25 -26.72
CA ASN A 34 -16.37 5.32 -25.50
C ASN A 34 -15.49 5.11 -24.27
N GLU A 35 -14.22 5.53 -24.36
CA GLU A 35 -13.26 5.38 -23.27
C GLU A 35 -13.75 6.11 -22.02
N TYR A 36 -13.66 5.41 -20.89
CA TYR A 36 -13.96 6.03 -19.60
C TYR A 36 -12.88 7.07 -19.27
N THR A 37 -13.33 8.25 -18.88
CA THR A 37 -12.45 9.32 -18.40
C THR A 37 -12.99 9.88 -17.10
N PHE A 38 -12.09 10.38 -16.26
CA PHE A 38 -12.44 11.05 -15.01
C PHE A 38 -11.64 12.34 -14.82
N PRO A 39 -12.13 13.32 -14.06
CA PRO A 39 -11.39 14.56 -13.80
C PRO A 39 -10.25 14.29 -12.81
N MET A 40 -9.01 14.30 -13.30
CA MET A 40 -7.82 14.05 -12.50
C MET A 40 -7.27 15.34 -11.92
N LYS A 41 -7.54 15.57 -10.66
CA LYS A 41 -7.06 16.72 -9.87
C LYS A 41 -6.35 16.24 -8.63
N VAL A 42 -5.32 16.97 -8.22
CA VAL A 42 -4.54 16.67 -7.01
C VAL A 42 -4.73 17.79 -6.01
N GLY A 43 -4.95 17.44 -4.75
CA GLY A 43 -5.10 18.36 -3.66
C GLY A 43 -4.19 18.04 -2.48
N PHE A 44 -3.84 19.08 -1.72
CA PHE A 44 -3.04 18.97 -0.51
C PHE A 44 -3.89 19.37 0.71
N CYS A 45 -3.89 18.50 1.72
CA CYS A 45 -4.55 18.78 2.99
C CYS A 45 -3.54 19.29 4.01
N GLY A 46 -3.58 20.60 4.32
CA GLY A 46 -2.68 21.21 5.30
C GLY A 46 -2.92 20.79 6.76
N ASN A 47 -3.96 20.00 7.06
CA ASN A 47 -4.20 19.49 8.41
C ASN A 47 -3.46 18.16 8.67
N CYS A 48 -3.51 17.21 7.72
CA CYS A 48 -2.87 15.90 7.87
C CYS A 48 -1.67 15.70 6.91
N ASN A 49 -1.30 16.71 6.15
CA ASN A 49 -0.21 16.71 5.16
C ASN A 49 -0.36 15.64 4.07
N MET A 50 -1.59 15.20 3.79
CA MET A 50 -1.86 14.23 2.74
C MET A 50 -2.00 14.93 1.39
N VAL A 51 -1.27 14.43 0.39
CA VAL A 51 -1.49 14.71 -1.03
C VAL A 51 -2.35 13.60 -1.60
N GLN A 52 -3.45 13.96 -2.26
CA GLN A 52 -4.42 12.98 -2.74
C GLN A 52 -5.10 13.41 -4.05
N LEU A 53 -5.62 12.44 -4.80
CA LEU A 53 -6.58 12.72 -5.86
C LEU A 53 -7.88 13.26 -5.28
N VAL A 54 -8.44 14.27 -5.94
CA VAL A 54 -9.73 14.88 -5.53
C VAL A 54 -10.88 13.92 -5.83
N GLU A 55 -10.88 13.36 -7.03
CA GLU A 55 -11.83 12.37 -7.47
C GLU A 55 -11.09 11.06 -7.76
N GLN A 56 -11.71 9.93 -7.43
CA GLN A 56 -11.14 8.61 -7.66
C GLN A 56 -11.97 7.91 -8.73
N PRO A 57 -11.35 7.23 -9.69
CA PRO A 57 -12.09 6.36 -10.58
C PRO A 57 -12.69 5.18 -9.81
N GLU A 58 -13.70 4.54 -10.40
CA GLU A 58 -14.28 3.33 -9.83
C GLU A 58 -13.20 2.23 -9.79
N ARG A 59 -12.94 1.68 -8.60
CA ARG A 59 -11.86 0.69 -8.37
C ARG A 59 -12.00 -0.57 -9.24
N GLU A 60 -13.23 -0.96 -9.56
CA GLU A 60 -13.55 -2.11 -10.41
C GLU A 60 -13.18 -1.88 -11.89
N LYS A 61 -12.90 -0.63 -12.28
CA LYS A 61 -12.37 -0.29 -13.61
C LYS A 61 -10.84 -0.37 -13.68
N MET A 62 -10.18 -0.31 -12.53
CA MET A 62 -8.72 -0.42 -12.40
C MET A 62 -8.30 -1.85 -12.06
N PHE A 63 -8.95 -2.47 -11.06
CA PHE A 63 -8.62 -3.78 -10.51
C PHE A 63 -9.75 -4.77 -10.80
N HIS A 64 -9.56 -5.63 -11.80
CA HIS A 64 -10.57 -6.58 -12.29
C HIS A 64 -9.91 -7.90 -12.70
N GLU A 65 -10.69 -8.85 -13.19
CA GLU A 65 -10.24 -10.21 -13.55
C GLU A 65 -9.18 -10.29 -14.67
N ASN A 66 -8.92 -9.18 -15.38
CA ASN A 66 -7.92 -9.09 -16.45
C ASN A 66 -6.85 -8.04 -16.14
N TYR A 67 -6.47 -7.88 -14.88
CA TYR A 67 -5.45 -6.92 -14.46
C TYR A 67 -4.12 -7.22 -15.17
N ALA A 68 -3.53 -6.18 -15.79
CA ALA A 68 -2.43 -6.36 -16.73
C ALA A 68 -1.06 -6.51 -16.07
N PHE A 69 -0.90 -6.12 -14.81
CA PHE A 69 0.38 -6.05 -14.14
C PHE A 69 0.69 -7.33 -13.35
N PHE A 70 1.80 -8.00 -13.70
CA PHE A 70 2.37 -9.16 -12.99
C PHE A 70 3.72 -8.77 -12.42
N SER A 71 3.84 -8.73 -11.11
CA SER A 71 5.03 -8.24 -10.39
C SER A 71 6.27 -9.11 -10.64
N SER A 72 6.11 -10.43 -10.79
CA SER A 72 7.22 -11.37 -10.95
C SER A 72 7.88 -11.37 -12.34
N THR A 73 7.42 -10.53 -13.27
CA THR A 73 8.04 -10.39 -14.60
C THR A 73 9.43 -9.74 -14.56
N SER A 74 9.74 -9.00 -13.50
CA SER A 74 11.02 -8.31 -13.31
C SER A 74 11.96 -9.06 -12.38
N ASN A 75 13.15 -9.45 -12.87
CA ASN A 75 14.18 -10.07 -12.04
C ASN A 75 14.71 -9.12 -10.94
N TYR A 76 14.73 -7.82 -11.22
CA TYR A 76 15.09 -6.81 -10.24
C TYR A 76 14.08 -6.81 -9.07
N MET A 77 12.78 -6.85 -9.37
CA MET A 77 11.75 -6.91 -8.33
C MET A 77 11.77 -8.22 -7.55
N LYS A 78 12.11 -9.36 -8.17
CA LYS A 78 12.31 -10.62 -7.43
C LYS A 78 13.39 -10.50 -6.35
N GLU A 79 14.53 -9.92 -6.70
CA GLU A 79 15.60 -9.70 -5.70
C GLU A 79 15.19 -8.69 -4.62
N HIS A 80 14.53 -7.59 -5.02
CA HIS A 80 14.01 -6.59 -4.08
C HIS A 80 13.05 -7.22 -3.06
N PHE A 81 12.07 -8.01 -3.51
CA PHE A 81 11.09 -8.66 -2.64
C PHE A 81 11.71 -9.77 -1.77
N LYS A 82 12.71 -10.48 -2.29
CA LYS A 82 13.49 -11.43 -1.49
C LYS A 82 14.21 -10.72 -0.32
N LEU A 83 14.86 -9.60 -0.60
CA LEU A 83 15.50 -8.78 0.45
C LEU A 83 14.47 -8.21 1.43
N PHE A 84 13.28 -7.86 0.93
CA PHE A 84 12.20 -7.41 1.79
C PHE A 84 11.75 -8.53 2.73
N ALA A 85 11.41 -9.71 2.20
CA ALA A 85 11.01 -10.87 3.01
C ALA A 85 12.05 -11.23 4.08
N ASN A 86 13.34 -11.29 3.69
CA ASN A 86 14.43 -11.57 4.62
C ASN A 86 14.50 -10.54 5.76
N SER A 87 14.38 -9.23 5.42
CA SER A 87 14.42 -8.16 6.42
C SER A 87 13.25 -8.23 7.41
N VAL A 88 12.06 -8.67 6.96
CA VAL A 88 10.90 -8.86 7.81
C VAL A 88 11.08 -10.09 8.71
N SER A 89 11.58 -11.19 8.15
CA SER A 89 11.85 -12.42 8.90
C SER A 89 12.85 -12.19 10.01
N GLU A 90 13.92 -11.44 9.77
CA GLU A 90 14.89 -11.06 10.78
C GLU A 90 14.30 -10.10 11.83
N LEU A 91 13.52 -9.09 11.41
CA LEU A 91 12.92 -8.10 12.30
C LEU A 91 11.95 -8.71 13.33
N GLN A 92 11.19 -9.72 12.91
CA GLN A 92 10.13 -10.34 13.71
C GLN A 92 10.48 -11.76 14.19
N ASP A 93 11.71 -12.24 13.93
CA ASP A 93 12.16 -13.61 14.26
C ASP A 93 11.17 -14.68 13.77
N LEU A 94 10.75 -14.54 12.50
CA LEU A 94 9.68 -15.36 11.90
C LEU A 94 10.13 -16.82 11.73
N ASN A 95 9.22 -17.74 12.03
CA ASN A 95 9.42 -19.19 11.94
C ASN A 95 8.12 -19.90 11.56
N GLU A 96 8.10 -21.23 11.60
CA GLU A 96 6.95 -22.08 11.25
C GLU A 96 5.69 -21.85 12.11
N ASN A 97 5.78 -21.17 13.24
CA ASN A 97 4.66 -20.82 14.11
C ASN A 97 4.18 -19.37 13.90
N SER A 98 4.86 -18.64 13.05
CA SER A 98 4.50 -17.26 12.69
C SER A 98 3.41 -17.22 11.62
N PHE A 99 2.81 -16.05 11.42
CA PHE A 99 1.83 -15.85 10.37
C PHE A 99 2.04 -14.49 9.70
N VAL A 100 2.18 -14.51 8.38
CA VAL A 100 2.38 -13.32 7.54
C VAL A 100 1.17 -13.11 6.64
N VAL A 101 0.68 -11.89 6.53
CA VAL A 101 -0.39 -11.52 5.61
C VAL A 101 0.12 -10.46 4.65
N GLU A 102 -0.16 -10.61 3.35
CA GLU A 102 0.13 -9.57 2.35
C GLU A 102 -1.15 -9.03 1.75
N VAL A 103 -1.32 -7.70 1.80
CA VAL A 103 -2.41 -6.97 1.15
C VAL A 103 -1.96 -6.53 -0.23
N GLY A 104 -2.67 -6.98 -1.28
CA GLY A 104 -2.28 -6.79 -2.68
C GLY A 104 -1.12 -7.69 -3.09
N CYS A 105 -1.24 -8.99 -2.84
CA CYS A 105 -0.13 -9.93 -3.05
C CYS A 105 0.19 -10.19 -4.54
N ASN A 106 -0.63 -9.70 -5.46
CA ASN A 106 -0.47 -9.88 -6.90
C ASN A 106 -0.21 -11.36 -7.24
N ASP A 107 0.84 -11.67 -8.02
CA ASP A 107 1.24 -13.01 -8.40
C ASP A 107 2.09 -13.74 -7.34
N GLY A 108 2.13 -13.23 -6.10
CA GLY A 108 2.78 -13.85 -4.95
C GLY A 108 4.30 -13.69 -4.89
N ILE A 109 4.87 -12.71 -5.59
CA ILE A 109 6.33 -12.49 -5.67
C ILE A 109 6.99 -12.27 -4.30
N LEU A 110 6.32 -11.63 -3.34
CA LEU A 110 6.84 -11.45 -1.99
C LEU A 110 6.59 -12.69 -1.13
N LEU A 111 5.35 -13.23 -1.16
CA LEU A 111 4.95 -14.35 -0.30
C LEU A 111 5.66 -15.67 -0.66
N GLU A 112 6.09 -15.88 -1.91
CA GLU A 112 6.85 -17.10 -2.29
C GLU A 112 8.13 -17.28 -1.45
N ASN A 113 8.74 -16.17 -0.96
CA ASN A 113 9.92 -16.23 -0.10
C ASN A 113 9.60 -16.75 1.30
N PHE A 114 8.39 -16.51 1.83
CA PHE A 114 7.94 -17.09 3.10
C PHE A 114 7.60 -18.57 2.95
N ILE A 115 6.94 -18.97 1.86
CA ILE A 115 6.68 -20.40 1.54
C ILE A 115 7.98 -21.20 1.47
N ILE A 116 9.00 -20.70 0.78
CA ILE A 116 10.33 -21.36 0.67
C ILE A 116 10.94 -21.56 2.06
N ASN A 117 10.73 -20.63 2.99
CA ASN A 117 11.22 -20.67 4.36
C ASN A 117 10.26 -21.37 5.34
N GLN A 118 9.19 -22.01 4.85
CA GLN A 118 8.16 -22.71 5.64
C GLN A 118 7.46 -21.82 6.68
N ILE A 119 7.34 -20.54 6.38
CA ILE A 119 6.62 -19.56 7.22
C ILE A 119 5.18 -19.47 6.69
N PRO A 120 4.14 -19.77 7.52
CA PRO A 120 2.75 -19.66 7.14
C PRO A 120 2.40 -18.24 6.65
N CYS A 121 1.74 -18.14 5.50
CA CYS A 121 1.36 -16.86 4.94
C CYS A 121 0.01 -16.90 4.20
N LEU A 122 -0.63 -15.74 4.08
CA LEU A 122 -1.90 -15.53 3.40
C LEU A 122 -1.79 -14.30 2.49
N GLY A 123 -2.16 -14.46 1.22
CA GLY A 123 -2.30 -13.36 0.26
C GLY A 123 -3.74 -12.84 0.21
N ILE A 124 -3.88 -11.55 -0.01
CA ILE A 124 -5.16 -10.91 -0.28
C ILE A 124 -5.01 -10.14 -1.59
N GLU A 125 -5.77 -10.56 -2.63
CA GLU A 125 -5.65 -9.99 -3.98
C GLU A 125 -7.01 -10.01 -4.70
N PRO A 126 -7.60 -8.85 -5.01
CA PRO A 126 -8.92 -8.83 -5.64
C PRO A 126 -8.90 -9.27 -7.11
N SER A 127 -7.78 -9.20 -7.80
CA SER A 127 -7.66 -9.52 -9.23
C SER A 127 -7.42 -11.02 -9.44
N GLU A 128 -8.45 -11.75 -9.88
CA GLU A 128 -8.43 -13.23 -9.95
C GLU A 128 -7.31 -13.79 -10.81
N ASN A 129 -6.96 -13.15 -11.93
CA ASN A 129 -5.95 -13.65 -12.85
C ASN A 129 -4.55 -13.67 -12.24
N VAL A 130 -4.16 -12.66 -11.46
CA VAL A 130 -2.86 -12.63 -10.77
C VAL A 130 -2.89 -13.47 -9.49
N ALA A 131 -4.02 -13.46 -8.75
CA ALA A 131 -4.23 -14.33 -7.60
C ALA A 131 -4.07 -15.83 -7.93
N GLN A 132 -4.57 -16.25 -9.10
CA GLN A 132 -4.40 -17.63 -9.58
C GLN A 132 -2.94 -18.03 -9.70
N VAL A 133 -2.07 -17.15 -10.20
CA VAL A 133 -0.61 -17.39 -10.29
C VAL A 133 0.02 -17.55 -8.91
N ALA A 134 -0.40 -16.77 -7.93
CA ALA A 134 0.05 -16.93 -6.55
C ALA A 134 -0.40 -18.27 -5.95
N MET A 135 -1.64 -18.69 -6.19
CA MET A 135 -2.17 -20.00 -5.75
C MET A 135 -1.39 -21.17 -6.37
N GLU A 136 -0.99 -21.06 -7.65
CA GLU A 136 -0.16 -22.08 -8.34
C GLU A 136 1.23 -22.21 -7.72
N LYS A 137 1.74 -21.20 -7.03
CA LYS A 137 2.97 -21.24 -6.22
C LYS A 137 2.77 -21.84 -4.82
N GLY A 138 1.55 -22.28 -4.50
CA GLY A 138 1.20 -22.87 -3.19
C GLY A 138 0.86 -21.85 -2.10
N ILE A 139 0.61 -20.58 -2.47
CA ILE A 139 0.20 -19.54 -1.55
C ILE A 139 -1.32 -19.63 -1.35
N GLU A 140 -1.79 -19.60 -0.10
CA GLU A 140 -3.21 -19.38 0.19
C GLU A 140 -3.57 -17.94 -0.15
N VAL A 141 -4.65 -17.73 -0.96
CA VAL A 141 -5.09 -16.39 -1.39
C VAL A 141 -6.58 -16.22 -1.21
N ILE A 142 -6.99 -15.07 -0.67
CA ILE A 142 -8.38 -14.62 -0.63
C ILE A 142 -8.57 -13.56 -1.73
N THR A 143 -9.44 -13.86 -2.73
CA THR A 143 -9.73 -12.96 -3.86
C THR A 143 -10.80 -11.92 -3.49
N GLN A 144 -10.43 -10.99 -2.62
CA GLN A 144 -11.27 -9.89 -2.16
C GLN A 144 -10.41 -8.64 -1.89
N PHE A 145 -11.07 -7.48 -1.83
CA PHE A 145 -10.43 -6.27 -1.30
C PHE A 145 -10.27 -6.37 0.21
N PHE A 146 -9.09 -6.00 0.72
CA PHE A 146 -8.85 -5.96 2.17
C PHE A 146 -9.60 -4.79 2.80
N ASP A 147 -10.27 -5.06 3.91
CA ASP A 147 -10.93 -4.10 4.78
C ASP A 147 -11.05 -4.67 6.19
N ARG A 148 -11.59 -3.87 7.13
CA ARG A 148 -11.84 -4.35 8.49
C ARG A 148 -12.76 -5.57 8.56
N PRO A 149 -13.91 -5.64 7.86
CA PRO A 149 -14.74 -6.85 7.82
C PRO A 149 -13.99 -8.10 7.36
N LEU A 150 -13.11 -8.00 6.36
CA LEU A 150 -12.29 -9.13 5.93
C LEU A 150 -11.29 -9.54 7.01
N ALA A 151 -10.61 -8.59 7.66
CA ALA A 151 -9.70 -8.87 8.77
C ALA A 151 -10.39 -9.64 9.92
N GLU A 152 -11.61 -9.24 10.28
CA GLU A 152 -12.43 -9.91 11.30
C GLU A 152 -12.81 -11.36 10.86
N ARG A 153 -13.06 -11.61 9.57
CA ARG A 153 -13.30 -12.97 9.05
C ARG A 153 -12.05 -13.84 9.04
N ILE A 154 -10.90 -13.28 8.68
CA ILE A 154 -9.62 -14.00 8.69
C ILE A 154 -9.34 -14.55 10.10
N LEU A 155 -9.62 -13.78 11.14
CA LEU A 155 -9.45 -14.22 12.54
C LEU A 155 -10.37 -15.37 12.96
N GLN A 156 -11.38 -15.74 12.19
CA GLN A 156 -12.22 -16.90 12.48
C GLN A 156 -11.54 -18.23 12.10
N SER A 157 -10.56 -18.19 11.22
CA SER A 157 -9.85 -19.37 10.70
C SER A 157 -8.34 -19.31 10.86
N HIS A 158 -7.78 -18.14 11.11
CA HIS A 158 -6.35 -17.89 11.23
C HIS A 158 -6.00 -17.19 12.55
N GLN A 159 -4.76 -17.33 12.97
CA GLN A 159 -4.21 -16.57 14.09
C GLN A 159 -3.96 -15.11 13.70
N LYS A 160 -3.68 -14.26 14.69
CA LYS A 160 -3.18 -12.91 14.43
C LYS A 160 -1.83 -12.93 13.72
N ALA A 161 -1.58 -11.94 12.88
CA ALA A 161 -0.38 -11.84 12.08
C ALA A 161 0.81 -11.26 12.87
N ASP A 162 1.98 -11.87 12.70
CA ASP A 162 3.27 -11.33 13.16
C ASP A 162 3.70 -10.17 12.29
N ALA A 163 3.42 -10.27 10.99
CA ALA A 163 3.64 -9.19 10.03
C ALA A 163 2.48 -9.10 9.04
N ILE A 164 2.02 -7.87 8.78
CA ILE A 164 1.14 -7.54 7.66
C ILE A 164 1.99 -6.73 6.69
N LEU A 165 1.99 -7.11 5.43
CA LEU A 165 2.86 -6.53 4.40
C LEU A 165 2.02 -5.95 3.25
N SER A 166 2.57 -4.95 2.57
CA SER A 166 2.02 -4.44 1.32
C SER A 166 3.10 -3.71 0.52
N ALA A 167 3.04 -3.75 -0.79
CA ALA A 167 3.99 -3.02 -1.63
C ALA A 167 3.31 -2.49 -2.89
N ASN A 168 3.35 -1.17 -3.07
CA ASN A 168 2.71 -0.43 -4.17
C ASN A 168 1.19 -0.71 -4.27
N VAL A 169 0.52 -0.67 -3.12
CA VAL A 169 -0.93 -0.94 -2.99
C VAL A 169 -1.62 0.06 -2.09
N MET A 170 -1.01 0.48 -0.97
CA MET A 170 -1.68 1.39 -0.03
C MET A 170 -2.02 2.72 -0.70
N CYS A 171 -1.18 3.23 -1.58
CA CYS A 171 -1.45 4.44 -2.35
C CYS A 171 -2.67 4.31 -3.28
N HIS A 172 -3.13 3.10 -3.60
CA HIS A 172 -4.29 2.83 -4.47
C HIS A 172 -5.64 2.79 -3.73
N ILE A 173 -5.64 2.72 -2.40
CA ILE A 173 -6.84 2.40 -1.61
C ILE A 173 -7.45 3.65 -0.99
N PRO A 174 -8.65 4.13 -1.43
CA PRO A 174 -9.24 5.37 -0.90
C PRO A 174 -9.81 5.25 0.52
N TYR A 175 -10.10 4.04 1.01
CA TYR A 175 -10.75 3.78 2.31
C TYR A 175 -9.73 3.38 3.41
N MET A 176 -8.69 4.19 3.60
CA MET A 176 -7.56 3.92 4.51
C MET A 176 -7.97 3.69 5.97
N HIS A 177 -9.03 4.31 6.45
CA HIS A 177 -9.53 4.07 7.80
C HIS A 177 -9.92 2.60 8.02
N SER A 178 -10.65 2.00 7.07
CA SER A 178 -11.01 0.58 7.14
C SER A 178 -9.79 -0.34 7.05
N ILE A 179 -8.78 0.06 6.26
CA ILE A 179 -7.50 -0.66 6.17
C ILE A 179 -6.78 -0.66 7.52
N PHE A 180 -6.57 0.53 8.11
CA PHE A 180 -5.84 0.66 9.37
C PHE A 180 -6.58 0.01 10.54
N ASP A 181 -7.91 0.07 10.57
CA ASP A 181 -8.73 -0.68 11.54
C ASP A 181 -8.59 -2.19 11.34
N GLY A 182 -8.57 -2.67 10.09
CA GLY A 182 -8.33 -4.07 9.75
C GLY A 182 -6.94 -4.53 10.16
N VAL A 183 -5.92 -3.74 9.87
CA VAL A 183 -4.53 -3.98 10.30
C VAL A 183 -4.46 -4.08 11.82
N LYS A 184 -4.98 -3.09 12.56
CA LYS A 184 -5.01 -3.10 14.02
C LYS A 184 -5.68 -4.34 14.59
N THR A 185 -6.76 -4.79 13.95
CA THR A 185 -7.53 -5.97 14.38
C THR A 185 -6.75 -7.27 14.19
N LEU A 186 -6.13 -7.42 13.00
CA LEU A 186 -5.46 -8.66 12.58
C LEU A 186 -4.04 -8.79 13.14
N LEU A 187 -3.37 -7.69 13.49
CA LEU A 187 -1.98 -7.67 13.94
C LEU A 187 -1.84 -8.19 15.38
N LYS A 188 -0.81 -8.99 15.67
CA LYS A 188 -0.39 -9.31 17.03
C LYS A 188 0.02 -8.04 17.78
N GLU A 189 0.03 -8.08 19.11
CA GLU A 189 0.41 -6.94 19.95
C GLU A 189 1.83 -6.43 19.64
N ASP A 190 2.77 -7.33 19.42
CA ASP A 190 4.16 -7.06 19.06
C ASP A 190 4.43 -7.13 17.54
N GLY A 191 3.39 -7.39 16.74
CA GLY A 191 3.46 -7.46 15.28
C GLY A 191 3.77 -6.13 14.61
N VAL A 192 4.05 -6.18 13.30
CA VAL A 192 4.32 -5.00 12.48
C VAL A 192 3.48 -4.98 11.21
N PHE A 193 3.00 -3.81 10.85
CA PHE A 193 2.51 -3.53 9.51
C PHE A 193 3.59 -2.79 8.73
N ILE A 194 4.04 -3.35 7.61
CA ILE A 194 5.08 -2.76 6.78
C ILE A 194 4.55 -2.58 5.37
N PHE A 195 4.50 -1.35 4.91
CA PHE A 195 4.16 -1.08 3.52
C PHE A 195 5.20 -0.22 2.81
N GLU A 196 5.27 -0.36 1.50
CA GLU A 196 6.20 0.33 0.62
C GLU A 196 5.44 0.95 -0.55
N ASP A 197 5.52 2.27 -0.68
CA ASP A 197 4.86 3.03 -1.74
C ASP A 197 5.74 4.18 -2.23
N PRO A 198 5.47 4.75 -3.43
CA PRO A 198 6.15 5.94 -3.92
C PRO A 198 6.14 7.06 -2.88
N TYR A 199 7.30 7.68 -2.69
CA TYR A 199 7.51 8.67 -1.64
C TYR A 199 7.36 10.10 -2.17
N LEU A 200 6.46 10.89 -1.59
CA LEU A 200 6.17 12.26 -2.00
C LEU A 200 7.44 13.14 -2.04
N GLY A 201 8.34 12.99 -1.08
CA GLY A 201 9.60 13.77 -1.04
C GLY A 201 10.47 13.54 -2.27
N GLU A 202 10.62 12.29 -2.72
CA GLU A 202 11.36 11.94 -3.95
C GLU A 202 10.63 12.44 -5.20
N ILE A 203 9.29 12.37 -5.21
CA ILE A 203 8.48 12.90 -6.33
C ILE A 203 8.71 14.39 -6.50
N ILE A 204 8.74 15.15 -5.40
CA ILE A 204 9.00 16.60 -5.41
C ILE A 204 10.44 16.88 -5.84
N GLU A 205 11.43 16.22 -5.23
CA GLU A 205 12.83 16.44 -5.50
C GLU A 205 13.20 16.15 -6.95
N LYS A 206 12.67 15.06 -7.51
CA LYS A 206 12.93 14.62 -8.88
C LYS A 206 11.98 15.21 -9.92
N SER A 207 10.95 15.93 -9.48
CA SER A 207 9.87 16.41 -10.36
C SER A 207 9.19 15.26 -11.12
N SER A 208 8.99 14.11 -10.49
CA SER A 208 8.42 12.89 -11.07
C SER A 208 6.89 12.97 -11.11
N PHE A 209 6.33 13.92 -11.87
CA PHE A 209 4.88 14.10 -11.96
C PHE A 209 4.15 12.93 -12.63
N ASP A 210 4.86 12.05 -13.32
CA ASP A 210 4.39 10.79 -13.90
C ASP A 210 3.95 9.77 -12.81
N GLN A 211 4.33 9.98 -11.55
CA GLN A 211 3.78 9.24 -10.41
C GLN A 211 2.35 9.65 -10.05
N ILE A 212 1.82 10.71 -10.65
CA ILE A 212 0.44 11.17 -10.48
C ILE A 212 -0.42 10.58 -11.59
N TYR A 213 -1.17 9.55 -11.30
CA TYR A 213 -2.10 8.92 -12.24
C TYR A 213 -3.27 8.25 -11.48
N ASP A 214 -4.21 7.69 -12.17
CA ASP A 214 -5.50 7.20 -11.66
C ASP A 214 -5.41 6.20 -10.51
N GLU A 215 -4.41 5.32 -10.50
CA GLU A 215 -4.24 4.34 -9.43
C GLU A 215 -3.67 4.94 -8.14
N HIS A 216 -2.90 6.05 -8.21
CA HIS A 216 -2.29 6.67 -7.04
C HIS A 216 -3.23 7.69 -6.38
N VAL A 217 -4.20 7.18 -5.61
CA VAL A 217 -5.12 8.03 -4.82
C VAL A 217 -4.37 8.88 -3.81
N PHE A 218 -3.31 8.35 -3.21
CA PHE A 218 -2.47 9.03 -2.23
C PHE A 218 -1.01 9.07 -2.66
N LEU A 219 -0.35 10.18 -2.32
CA LEU A 219 1.10 10.31 -2.37
C LEU A 219 1.59 10.52 -0.93
N PHE A 220 2.19 9.49 -0.36
CA PHE A 220 2.53 9.45 1.06
C PHE A 220 3.83 10.21 1.40
N SER A 221 3.79 10.88 2.54
CA SER A 221 4.95 11.37 3.28
C SER A 221 4.99 10.73 4.68
N ALA A 222 6.11 10.83 5.40
CA ALA A 222 6.16 10.35 6.78
C ALA A 222 5.20 11.13 7.69
N LEU A 223 5.02 12.43 7.44
CA LEU A 223 4.03 13.25 8.15
C LEU A 223 2.60 12.73 7.98
N SER A 224 2.20 12.43 6.75
CA SER A 224 0.85 11.95 6.47
C SER A 224 0.60 10.54 7.00
N VAL A 225 1.61 9.65 6.92
CA VAL A 225 1.52 8.28 7.45
C VAL A 225 1.50 8.28 8.98
N ASP A 226 2.35 9.10 9.63
CA ASP A 226 2.34 9.24 11.08
C ASP A 226 1.00 9.76 11.60
N TYR A 227 0.44 10.78 10.91
CA TYR A 227 -0.89 11.31 11.24
C TYR A 227 -1.96 10.22 11.15
N LEU A 228 -1.99 9.47 10.03
CA LEU A 228 -2.97 8.41 9.80
C LEU A 228 -2.83 7.27 10.83
N ALA A 229 -1.61 6.81 11.10
CA ALA A 229 -1.36 5.75 12.08
C ALA A 229 -1.86 6.15 13.48
N ASN A 230 -1.57 7.39 13.90
CA ASN A 230 -2.01 7.90 15.20
C ASN A 230 -3.55 7.98 15.34
N MET A 231 -4.30 8.18 14.26
CA MET A 231 -5.77 8.14 14.30
C MET A 231 -6.34 6.77 14.66
N HIS A 232 -5.55 5.69 14.47
CA HIS A 232 -5.97 4.30 14.68
C HIS A 232 -5.27 3.62 15.88
N ASP A 233 -4.68 4.38 16.82
CA ASP A 233 -3.86 3.88 17.92
C ASP A 233 -2.69 2.99 17.46
N LEU A 234 -2.18 3.28 16.27
CA LEU A 234 -0.95 2.76 15.70
C LEU A 234 0.12 3.85 15.72
N GLU A 235 1.37 3.49 15.48
CA GLU A 235 2.50 4.41 15.51
C GLU A 235 3.50 4.08 14.40
N LEU A 236 3.96 5.12 13.68
CA LEU A 236 5.05 4.99 12.71
C LEU A 236 6.38 4.82 13.47
N VAL A 237 6.92 3.60 13.46
CA VAL A 237 8.12 3.25 14.26
C VAL A 237 9.41 3.25 13.46
N ASN A 238 9.35 3.07 12.13
CA ASN A 238 10.55 3.16 11.28
C ASN A 238 10.19 3.57 9.85
N VAL A 239 11.18 4.17 9.17
CA VAL A 239 11.14 4.50 7.73
C VAL A 239 12.46 4.10 7.10
N LYS A 240 12.40 3.57 5.86
CA LYS A 240 13.57 3.17 5.08
C LYS A 240 13.35 3.48 3.61
N ALA A 241 14.15 4.41 3.05
CA ALA A 241 14.10 4.75 1.64
C ALA A 241 14.43 3.53 0.75
N GLN A 242 13.74 3.43 -0.37
CA GLN A 242 13.92 2.42 -1.40
C GLN A 242 14.14 3.09 -2.76
N ILE A 243 14.85 2.42 -3.66
CA ILE A 243 15.14 2.96 -5.00
C ILE A 243 14.11 2.53 -6.05
N THR A 244 13.14 1.70 -5.68
CA THR A 244 12.05 1.24 -6.53
C THR A 244 11.14 2.38 -6.96
N HIS A 245 10.50 2.27 -8.11
CA HIS A 245 9.50 3.21 -8.62
C HIS A 245 9.91 4.69 -8.58
N GLY A 246 11.18 4.97 -8.89
CA GLY A 246 11.72 6.34 -8.88
C GLY A 246 12.08 6.88 -7.50
N GLY A 247 11.79 6.14 -6.44
CA GLY A 247 12.02 6.46 -5.03
C GLY A 247 10.78 6.19 -4.21
N SER A 248 10.84 5.09 -3.43
CA SER A 248 9.77 4.68 -2.52
C SER A 248 10.22 4.82 -1.07
N MET A 249 9.26 4.83 -0.16
CA MET A 249 9.52 4.74 1.27
C MET A 249 8.86 3.50 1.84
N ARG A 250 9.62 2.72 2.60
CA ARG A 250 9.10 1.60 3.40
C ARG A 250 8.80 2.11 4.79
N TYR A 251 7.52 2.08 5.15
CA TYR A 251 6.99 2.52 6.44
C TYR A 251 6.77 1.28 7.32
N THR A 252 7.27 1.31 8.56
CA THR A 252 7.00 0.28 9.57
C THR A 252 6.11 0.87 10.64
N ILE A 253 4.95 0.25 10.86
CA ILE A 253 3.93 0.68 11.80
C ILE A 253 3.71 -0.44 12.80
N ALA A 254 3.47 -0.10 14.07
CA ALA A 254 3.16 -1.03 15.14
C ALA A 254 2.03 -0.48 16.02
N HIS A 255 1.54 -1.30 16.95
CA HIS A 255 0.65 -0.79 18.00
C HIS A 255 1.34 0.30 18.81
N LYS A 256 0.62 1.35 19.13
CA LYS A 256 1.15 2.54 19.80
C LYS A 256 1.84 2.22 21.13
N GLY A 257 3.08 2.69 21.27
CA GLY A 257 3.88 2.51 22.48
C GLY A 257 4.52 1.13 22.68
N ILE A 258 4.31 0.17 21.75
CA ILE A 258 4.88 -1.19 21.87
C ILE A 258 6.31 -1.24 21.35
N LYS A 259 6.60 -0.60 20.22
CA LYS A 259 7.96 -0.57 19.67
C LYS A 259 8.57 0.83 19.78
N LYS A 260 9.88 0.89 19.92
CA LYS A 260 10.62 2.15 19.98
C LYS A 260 10.63 2.83 18.61
N VAL A 261 10.22 4.09 18.54
CA VAL A 261 10.34 4.92 17.34
C VAL A 261 11.81 5.17 17.00
N SER A 262 12.19 4.87 15.78
CA SER A 262 13.56 5.05 15.28
C SER A 262 13.89 6.52 15.07
N GLN A 263 15.18 6.87 15.17
CA GLN A 263 15.64 8.21 14.83
C GLN A 263 15.41 8.58 13.35
N ASN A 264 15.27 7.58 12.47
CA ASN A 264 15.00 7.83 11.06
C ASN A 264 13.62 8.50 10.87
N VAL A 265 12.60 8.07 11.63
CA VAL A 265 11.27 8.70 11.61
C VAL A 265 11.36 10.17 12.02
N THR A 266 11.97 10.45 13.17
CA THR A 266 12.10 11.83 13.68
C THR A 266 12.86 12.72 12.69
N LYS A 267 13.98 12.24 12.15
CA LYS A 267 14.77 12.98 11.17
C LYS A 267 13.99 13.27 9.89
N LEU A 268 13.28 12.28 9.36
CA LEU A 268 12.51 12.44 8.13
C LEU A 268 11.36 13.43 8.33
N ILE A 269 10.59 13.27 9.41
CA ILE A 269 9.50 14.20 9.76
C ILE A 269 10.02 15.64 9.93
N ASP A 270 11.18 15.82 10.58
CA ASP A 270 11.79 17.16 10.73
C ASP A 270 12.29 17.74 9.40
N GLN A 271 12.70 16.91 8.46
CA GLN A 271 13.05 17.33 7.09
C GLN A 271 11.79 17.75 6.31
N GLU A 272 10.73 16.93 6.33
CA GLU A 272 9.48 17.20 5.63
C GLU A 272 8.78 18.48 6.14
N LYS A 273 8.87 18.79 7.42
CA LYS A 273 8.33 20.06 8.00
C LYS A 273 9.01 21.33 7.49
N ARG A 274 10.16 21.21 6.83
CA ARG A 274 10.91 22.35 6.28
C ARG A 274 10.66 22.57 4.80
N LEU A 275 9.98 21.63 4.16
CA LEU A 275 9.53 21.73 2.76
C LEU A 275 8.21 22.49 2.67
#